data_90ad7706e1742cd34263102666461f12
#
_entry.id   90ad7706e1742cd34263102666461f12
#
_cell.length_a   1.000
_cell.length_b   1.000
_cell.length_c   1.000
_cell.angle_alpha   90.00
_cell.angle_beta   90.00
_cell.angle_gamma   90.00
#
_symmetry.space_group_name_H-M   'P 1'
#
loop_
_entity.id
_entity.type
_entity.pdbx_description
1 polymer ?
#
loop_
_entity_poly.entity_id
_entity_poly.type
_entity_poly.pdbx_seq_one_letter_code
_entity_poly.pdbx_strand_id
1 'polypeptide(L)'
;MKRILSCLTALALATALTAPMASAAYTDVPAGSSLAAEVQKAANYGLMNGYSAGIFGYSDSMTRAQFVTVVGRMLGWFQGMHSTGNHITSAMKIPETLSGSYLDAINFAVEYDVVDTNVAFRPNDPVTRREMAEILVRALGLKEAAAIAEKQNTLPFTDVKSGKGYISIAYTIGMTNGTSATTFSPDATATRGQAAAMLVRIYEKLNQKTDFIHGFYAISSYSQLSYAKTMDAVSAGWSRMTWDGTAAKLSTTSAGGNEYCVPSGYQDVTSALQSYGTDLKLEVYMDTSNGLRDMLASAEGRTQAVNEIAGELTVAYQKLGRNPYSGVTVDFEGLRAEHKANYTAFIQELAARVHGMGKTLYVCIAPVLTTGPYYDGYDYRAIGDAADKVILMAHDYDARSLAGFEGTDYQKTTSAAPLGQVYMSLQAITDKTTGVRDVSKVVLGFSCKNIAWKVDENGRLLDPTPVYPTNETVYKRLNQADTVHGWSGTYHNRYAIYTTETGERWYLVYEDDRSVQDKLNAAKLLGVTGVSIWRLGTMPAYSDWNWSSLLNH
;
A
#
# COMPACT_ATOMS: atom_id res chain seq x y z
N MET A 1 -30.20 15.16 26.63
CA MET A 1 -29.33 14.59 27.68
C MET A 1 -29.64 13.11 27.82
N LYS A 2 -28.90 12.27 27.15
CA LYS A 2 -28.64 10.86 27.52
C LYS A 2 -27.30 10.51 26.87
N ARG A 3 -26.31 10.38 27.74
CA ARG A 3 -24.95 9.97 27.40
C ARG A 3 -25.01 8.54 26.90
N ILE A 4 -24.62 8.31 25.66
CA ILE A 4 -24.22 6.98 25.17
C ILE A 4 -22.75 6.85 25.55
N LEU A 5 -22.48 6.06 26.56
CA LEU A 5 -21.15 5.63 26.96
C LEU A 5 -20.64 4.70 25.84
N SER A 6 -19.75 5.19 25.03
CA SER A 6 -18.95 4.38 24.14
C SER A 6 -17.99 3.56 25.00
N CYS A 7 -18.22 2.27 25.09
CA CYS A 7 -17.25 1.34 25.67
C CYS A 7 -16.08 1.18 24.71
N LEU A 8 -15.03 1.95 24.92
CA LEU A 8 -13.68 1.64 24.51
C LEU A 8 -13.21 0.43 25.35
N THR A 9 -13.50 -0.77 24.88
CA THR A 9 -12.70 -1.93 25.27
C THR A 9 -11.47 -1.94 24.37
N ALA A 10 -10.40 -1.30 24.84
CA ALA A 10 -9.07 -1.67 24.45
C ALA A 10 -8.95 -3.19 24.67
N LEU A 11 -9.01 -3.97 23.60
CA LEU A 11 -8.64 -5.36 23.62
C LEU A 11 -7.11 -5.38 23.73
N ALA A 12 -6.62 -5.22 24.99
CA ALA A 12 -5.34 -5.78 25.33
C ALA A 12 -5.47 -7.27 24.97
N LEU A 13 -4.89 -7.70 23.85
CA LEU A 13 -4.57 -9.10 23.64
C LEU A 13 -3.63 -9.45 24.80
N ALA A 14 -4.22 -9.92 25.90
CA ALA A 14 -3.51 -10.75 26.83
C ALA A 14 -2.97 -11.89 25.96
N THR A 15 -1.67 -11.88 25.69
CA THR A 15 -0.91 -13.06 25.36
C THR A 15 -1.03 -13.99 26.54
N ALA A 16 -2.17 -14.65 26.68
CA ALA A 16 -2.20 -15.92 27.33
C ALA A 16 -1.28 -16.79 26.48
N LEU A 17 -0.07 -16.99 26.97
CA LEU A 17 0.76 -18.13 26.66
C LEU A 17 -0.06 -19.37 27.09
N THR A 18 -1.11 -19.69 26.34
CA THR A 18 -1.60 -21.04 26.29
C THR A 18 -0.47 -21.81 25.64
N ALA A 19 0.22 -22.61 26.45
CA ALA A 19 1.04 -23.69 25.90
C ALA A 19 0.29 -24.27 24.72
N PRO A 20 0.94 -24.50 23.56
CA PRO A 20 0.26 -25.13 22.45
C PRO A 20 -0.30 -26.44 23.00
N MET A 21 -1.62 -26.52 23.14
CA MET A 21 -2.26 -27.81 23.27
C MET A 21 -1.83 -28.52 22.00
N ALA A 22 -1.07 -29.59 22.13
CA ALA A 22 -0.74 -30.46 21.02
C ALA A 22 -2.09 -30.88 20.42
N SER A 23 -2.54 -30.15 19.41
CA SER A 23 -3.74 -30.47 18.66
C SER A 23 -3.48 -31.86 18.11
N ALA A 24 -4.30 -32.84 18.45
CA ALA A 24 -4.18 -34.18 17.92
C ALA A 24 -4.17 -34.08 16.41
N ALA A 25 -3.14 -34.65 15.77
CA ALA A 25 -3.02 -34.60 14.32
C ALA A 25 -4.28 -35.22 13.71
N TYR A 26 -4.86 -34.57 12.71
CA TYR A 26 -6.01 -35.13 11.98
C TYR A 26 -5.64 -36.45 11.35
N THR A 27 -6.44 -37.51 11.62
CA THR A 27 -6.13 -38.87 11.19
C THR A 27 -6.34 -39.12 9.69
N ASP A 28 -7.12 -38.25 9.04
CA ASP A 28 -7.39 -38.30 7.61
C ASP A 28 -6.38 -37.48 6.77
N VAL A 29 -5.41 -36.81 7.41
CA VAL A 29 -4.29 -36.15 6.73
C VAL A 29 -3.19 -37.20 6.52
N PRO A 30 -2.79 -37.54 5.27
CA PRO A 30 -1.80 -38.57 5.03
C PRO A 30 -0.46 -38.29 5.71
N ALA A 31 0.10 -39.28 6.37
CA ALA A 31 1.44 -39.17 6.95
C ALA A 31 2.46 -38.86 5.83
N GLY A 32 3.21 -37.79 5.97
CA GLY A 32 4.16 -37.32 4.95
C GLY A 32 3.56 -36.44 3.85
N SER A 33 2.26 -36.07 3.94
CA SER A 33 1.71 -35.03 3.06
C SER A 33 2.48 -33.73 3.20
N SER A 34 2.88 -33.13 2.06
CA SER A 34 3.52 -31.82 2.03
C SER A 34 2.61 -30.68 2.53
N LEU A 35 1.31 -30.94 2.69
CA LEU A 35 0.31 -29.98 3.17
C LEU A 35 -0.10 -30.22 4.63
N ALA A 36 0.48 -31.21 5.32
CA ALA A 36 0.08 -31.53 6.70
C ALA A 36 0.34 -30.37 7.67
N ALA A 37 1.47 -29.69 7.49
CA ALA A 37 1.84 -28.54 8.32
C ALA A 37 0.86 -27.36 8.10
N GLU A 38 0.49 -27.06 6.88
CA GLU A 38 -0.47 -26.01 6.54
C GLU A 38 -1.89 -26.30 7.04
N VAL A 39 -2.33 -27.57 6.98
CA VAL A 39 -3.61 -27.98 7.57
C VAL A 39 -3.62 -27.74 9.07
N GLN A 40 -2.54 -28.10 9.77
CA GLN A 40 -2.42 -27.83 11.21
C GLN A 40 -2.37 -26.33 11.52
N LYS A 41 -1.64 -25.55 10.72
CA LYS A 41 -1.61 -24.09 10.86
C LYS A 41 -2.99 -23.47 10.61
N ALA A 42 -3.73 -23.93 9.58
CA ALA A 42 -5.08 -23.43 9.30
C ALA A 42 -6.02 -23.61 10.50
N ALA A 43 -5.91 -24.73 11.21
CA ALA A 43 -6.67 -24.99 12.41
C ALA A 43 -6.20 -24.12 13.59
N ASN A 44 -4.89 -24.00 13.81
CA ASN A 44 -4.30 -23.19 14.88
C ASN A 44 -4.62 -21.70 14.73
N TYR A 45 -4.66 -21.19 13.51
CA TYR A 45 -5.05 -19.80 13.21
C TYR A 45 -6.57 -19.58 13.24
N GLY A 46 -7.37 -20.61 13.46
CA GLY A 46 -8.82 -20.52 13.44
C GLY A 46 -9.44 -20.26 12.05
N LEU A 47 -8.65 -20.43 10.98
CA LEU A 47 -9.12 -20.26 9.60
C LEU A 47 -10.07 -21.37 9.19
N MET A 48 -9.65 -22.61 9.41
CA MET A 48 -10.41 -23.81 9.03
C MET A 48 -10.38 -24.82 10.16
N ASN A 49 -11.56 -25.24 10.60
CA ASN A 49 -11.68 -26.33 11.57
C ASN A 49 -11.95 -27.65 10.86
N GLY A 50 -11.61 -28.79 11.51
CA GLY A 50 -12.04 -30.11 11.09
C GLY A 50 -13.55 -30.29 11.25
N TYR A 51 -14.09 -31.35 10.66
CA TYR A 51 -15.48 -31.78 10.87
C TYR A 51 -15.69 -32.36 12.29
N SER A 52 -14.61 -32.88 12.86
CA SER A 52 -14.55 -33.40 14.23
C SER A 52 -13.12 -33.27 14.75
N ALA A 53 -12.90 -33.64 16.03
CA ALA A 53 -11.59 -33.57 16.68
C ALA A 53 -10.47 -34.38 15.97
N GLY A 54 -10.78 -35.35 15.13
CA GLY A 54 -9.77 -36.16 14.43
C GLY A 54 -9.89 -36.17 12.92
N ILE A 55 -10.87 -35.46 12.34
CA ILE A 55 -11.17 -35.51 10.90
C ILE A 55 -11.19 -34.11 10.34
N PHE A 56 -10.26 -33.78 9.45
CA PHE A 56 -10.20 -32.50 8.75
C PHE A 56 -11.10 -32.44 7.51
N GLY A 57 -11.34 -33.56 6.87
CA GLY A 57 -11.91 -33.65 5.52
C GLY A 57 -10.86 -33.34 4.45
N TYR A 58 -9.61 -33.76 4.66
CA TYR A 58 -8.44 -33.38 3.86
C TYR A 58 -8.63 -33.54 2.35
N SER A 59 -9.23 -34.63 1.91
CA SER A 59 -9.46 -34.95 0.50
C SER A 59 -10.81 -34.48 -0.04
N ASP A 60 -11.68 -33.95 0.83
CA ASP A 60 -13.00 -33.50 0.42
C ASP A 60 -12.96 -32.25 -0.39
N SER A 61 -13.82 -32.12 -1.38
CA SER A 61 -14.01 -30.86 -2.12
C SER A 61 -14.59 -29.78 -1.22
N MET A 62 -14.16 -28.55 -1.40
CA MET A 62 -14.68 -27.39 -0.69
C MET A 62 -15.78 -26.72 -1.51
N THR A 63 -16.89 -26.33 -0.87
CA THR A 63 -17.96 -25.59 -1.58
C THR A 63 -17.64 -24.10 -1.67
N ARG A 64 -18.31 -23.38 -2.60
CA ARG A 64 -18.16 -21.90 -2.73
C ARG A 64 -18.48 -21.19 -1.44
N ALA A 65 -19.60 -21.54 -0.77
CA ALA A 65 -19.97 -20.92 0.51
C ALA A 65 -18.93 -21.15 1.60
N GLN A 66 -18.39 -22.36 1.70
CA GLN A 66 -17.31 -22.67 2.64
C GLN A 66 -16.06 -21.82 2.37
N PHE A 67 -15.66 -21.71 1.10
CA PHE A 67 -14.47 -20.96 0.73
C PHE A 67 -14.62 -19.46 1.05
N VAL A 68 -15.74 -18.85 0.66
CA VAL A 68 -16.04 -17.44 1.00
C VAL A 68 -16.04 -17.22 2.51
N THR A 69 -16.61 -18.15 3.28
CA THR A 69 -16.63 -18.06 4.75
C THR A 69 -15.22 -18.09 5.35
N VAL A 70 -14.32 -18.92 4.84
CA VAL A 70 -12.95 -18.98 5.34
C VAL A 70 -12.16 -17.74 4.93
N VAL A 71 -12.37 -17.24 3.71
CA VAL A 71 -11.79 -15.95 3.28
C VAL A 71 -12.26 -14.82 4.21
N GLY A 72 -13.56 -14.78 4.54
CA GLY A 72 -14.11 -13.79 5.46
C GLY A 72 -13.51 -13.88 6.87
N ARG A 73 -13.27 -15.10 7.38
CA ARG A 73 -12.54 -15.31 8.66
C ARG A 73 -11.11 -14.79 8.59
N MET A 74 -10.40 -15.12 7.51
CA MET A 74 -9.02 -14.68 7.29
C MET A 74 -8.89 -13.15 7.28
N LEU A 75 -9.87 -12.46 6.68
CA LEU A 75 -9.88 -11.01 6.54
C LEU A 75 -10.63 -10.29 7.69
N GLY A 76 -11.10 -11.03 8.69
CA GLY A 76 -11.73 -10.44 9.87
C GLY A 76 -13.14 -9.87 9.65
N TRP A 77 -13.85 -10.24 8.57
CA TRP A 77 -15.19 -9.71 8.25
C TRP A 77 -16.20 -9.87 9.38
N PHE A 78 -16.05 -10.88 10.22
CA PHE A 78 -16.98 -11.20 11.30
C PHE A 78 -16.61 -10.56 12.65
N GLN A 79 -15.50 -9.82 12.74
CA GLN A 79 -15.04 -9.20 13.98
C GLN A 79 -15.71 -7.84 14.19
N GLY A 80 -16.88 -7.87 14.85
CA GLY A 80 -17.58 -6.64 15.25
C GLY A 80 -18.35 -5.92 14.16
N MET A 81 -18.37 -6.42 12.94
CA MET A 81 -19.18 -5.89 11.85
C MET A 81 -20.31 -6.86 11.50
N HIS A 82 -21.54 -6.37 11.52
CA HIS A 82 -22.66 -7.03 10.85
C HIS A 82 -22.74 -6.46 9.44
N SER A 83 -22.99 -7.30 8.44
CA SER A 83 -23.35 -6.82 7.11
C SER A 83 -24.49 -5.79 7.25
N THR A 84 -24.36 -4.65 6.60
CA THR A 84 -25.28 -3.51 6.75
C THR A 84 -26.65 -3.75 6.15
N GLY A 85 -26.90 -4.93 5.57
CA GLY A 85 -28.19 -5.30 4.97
C GLY A 85 -28.18 -6.62 4.23
N ASN A 86 -29.30 -6.93 3.58
CA ASN A 86 -29.38 -8.04 2.64
C ASN A 86 -28.98 -7.55 1.24
N HIS A 87 -27.79 -7.89 0.80
CA HIS A 87 -27.23 -7.53 -0.51
C HIS A 87 -27.44 -8.61 -1.58
N ILE A 88 -28.04 -9.73 -1.21
CA ILE A 88 -28.28 -10.87 -2.11
C ILE A 88 -29.40 -10.53 -3.08
N THR A 89 -29.14 -10.69 -4.37
CA THR A 89 -30.13 -10.49 -5.43
C THR A 89 -30.79 -11.83 -5.84
N SER A 90 -31.96 -11.75 -6.46
CA SER A 90 -32.64 -12.94 -7.01
C SER A 90 -31.82 -13.65 -8.11
N ALA A 91 -30.97 -12.91 -8.82
CA ALA A 91 -30.08 -13.46 -9.86
C ALA A 91 -29.04 -14.43 -9.28
N MET A 92 -28.61 -14.24 -8.02
CA MET A 92 -27.64 -15.11 -7.36
C MET A 92 -28.18 -16.51 -7.04
N LYS A 93 -29.51 -16.67 -7.03
CA LYS A 93 -30.20 -17.97 -6.80
C LYS A 93 -29.68 -18.68 -5.54
N ILE A 94 -29.62 -17.95 -4.43
CA ILE A 94 -29.24 -18.53 -3.13
C ILE A 94 -30.41 -19.38 -2.62
N PRO A 95 -30.17 -20.66 -2.23
CA PRO A 95 -31.22 -21.51 -1.68
C PRO A 95 -31.75 -20.96 -0.35
N GLU A 96 -33.08 -20.99 -0.15
CA GLU A 96 -33.72 -20.58 1.12
C GLU A 96 -33.24 -21.42 2.33
N THR A 97 -32.75 -22.62 2.08
CA THR A 97 -32.20 -23.51 3.11
C THR A 97 -30.80 -23.08 3.58
N LEU A 98 -30.13 -22.15 2.86
CA LEU A 98 -28.84 -21.63 3.27
C LEU A 98 -29.03 -20.63 4.40
N SER A 99 -28.40 -20.84 5.54
CA SER A 99 -28.56 -20.01 6.73
C SER A 99 -27.25 -19.86 7.51
N GLY A 100 -27.29 -19.03 8.56
CA GLY A 100 -26.18 -18.83 9.48
C GLY A 100 -24.95 -18.23 8.80
N SER A 101 -23.77 -18.63 9.26
CA SER A 101 -22.49 -18.02 8.86
C SER A 101 -22.20 -18.06 7.35
N TYR A 102 -22.80 -18.96 6.59
CA TYR A 102 -22.64 -19.00 5.14
C TYR A 102 -23.39 -17.87 4.47
N LEU A 103 -24.62 -17.60 4.92
CA LEU A 103 -25.43 -16.50 4.40
C LEU A 103 -24.78 -15.14 4.74
N ASP A 104 -24.31 -14.99 5.98
CA ASP A 104 -23.59 -13.80 6.42
C ASP A 104 -22.32 -13.57 5.58
N ALA A 105 -21.53 -14.62 5.37
CA ALA A 105 -20.31 -14.53 4.56
C ALA A 105 -20.60 -14.12 3.10
N ILE A 106 -21.70 -14.61 2.50
CA ILE A 106 -22.07 -14.22 1.15
C ILE A 106 -22.54 -12.76 1.11
N ASN A 107 -23.28 -12.29 2.12
CA ASN A 107 -23.66 -10.88 2.22
C ASN A 107 -22.44 -9.96 2.30
N PHE A 108 -21.45 -10.29 3.14
CA PHE A 108 -20.18 -9.57 3.16
C PHE A 108 -19.44 -9.63 1.83
N ALA A 109 -19.41 -10.80 1.18
CA ALA A 109 -18.76 -10.96 -0.12
C ALA A 109 -19.42 -10.10 -1.21
N VAL A 110 -20.73 -9.86 -1.13
CA VAL A 110 -21.43 -8.93 -2.01
C VAL A 110 -21.08 -7.49 -1.64
N GLU A 111 -21.14 -7.12 -0.37
CA GLU A 111 -20.83 -5.77 0.12
C GLU A 111 -19.41 -5.33 -0.25
N TYR A 112 -18.46 -6.26 -0.24
CA TYR A 112 -17.06 -6.01 -0.62
C TYR A 112 -16.75 -6.25 -2.10
N ASP A 113 -17.76 -6.41 -2.97
CA ASP A 113 -17.59 -6.69 -4.41
C ASP A 113 -16.74 -7.93 -4.72
N VAL A 114 -16.78 -8.93 -3.84
CA VAL A 114 -16.02 -10.19 -3.98
C VAL A 114 -16.73 -11.18 -4.90
N VAL A 115 -18.07 -11.16 -4.90
CA VAL A 115 -18.91 -12.02 -5.73
C VAL A 115 -19.82 -11.19 -6.62
N ASP A 116 -20.15 -11.71 -7.81
CA ASP A 116 -21.04 -11.04 -8.76
C ASP A 116 -22.49 -11.28 -8.39
N THR A 117 -23.27 -10.21 -8.27
CA THR A 117 -24.70 -10.26 -7.93
C THR A 117 -25.62 -10.55 -9.13
N ASN A 118 -25.08 -10.53 -10.34
CA ASN A 118 -25.84 -10.71 -11.59
C ASN A 118 -25.86 -12.16 -12.10
N VAL A 119 -25.14 -13.05 -11.43
CA VAL A 119 -25.02 -14.47 -11.83
C VAL A 119 -25.33 -15.41 -10.66
N ALA A 120 -25.73 -16.65 -10.99
CA ALA A 120 -26.00 -17.66 -9.99
C ALA A 120 -24.71 -18.04 -9.22
N PHE A 121 -24.70 -17.82 -7.91
CA PHE A 121 -23.55 -18.08 -7.05
C PHE A 121 -23.33 -19.58 -6.79
N ARG A 122 -24.41 -20.36 -6.69
CA ARG A 122 -24.38 -21.81 -6.45
C ARG A 122 -23.53 -22.20 -5.22
N PRO A 123 -23.95 -21.83 -4.02
CA PRO A 123 -23.15 -21.91 -2.79
C PRO A 123 -22.70 -23.34 -2.43
N ASN A 124 -23.47 -24.35 -2.79
CA ASN A 124 -23.22 -25.75 -2.46
C ASN A 124 -22.36 -26.51 -3.49
N ASP A 125 -22.10 -25.91 -4.65
CA ASP A 125 -21.23 -26.53 -5.65
C ASP A 125 -19.75 -26.45 -5.21
N PRO A 126 -18.94 -27.45 -5.58
CA PRO A 126 -17.49 -27.39 -5.35
C PRO A 126 -16.86 -26.15 -6.01
N VAL A 127 -16.01 -25.45 -5.27
CA VAL A 127 -15.26 -24.31 -5.80
C VAL A 127 -14.11 -24.79 -6.68
N THR A 128 -13.96 -24.21 -7.85
CA THR A 128 -12.83 -24.48 -8.75
C THR A 128 -11.60 -23.66 -8.34
N ARG A 129 -10.42 -24.08 -8.79
CA ARG A 129 -9.15 -23.38 -8.54
C ARG A 129 -9.15 -21.96 -9.10
N ARG A 130 -9.77 -21.75 -10.27
CA ARG A 130 -9.97 -20.41 -10.84
C ARG A 130 -10.86 -19.55 -9.96
N GLU A 131 -12.01 -20.06 -9.52
CA GLU A 131 -12.92 -19.33 -8.64
C GLU A 131 -12.28 -19.00 -7.29
N MET A 132 -11.44 -19.87 -6.75
CA MET A 132 -10.68 -19.58 -5.54
C MET A 132 -9.72 -18.41 -5.75
N ALA A 133 -9.00 -18.36 -6.87
CA ALA A 133 -8.12 -17.24 -7.21
C ALA A 133 -8.93 -15.95 -7.38
N GLU A 134 -10.05 -16.01 -8.08
CA GLU A 134 -10.93 -14.85 -8.29
C GLU A 134 -11.50 -14.32 -6.98
N ILE A 135 -12.11 -15.16 -6.17
CA ILE A 135 -12.72 -14.80 -4.87
C ILE A 135 -11.65 -14.17 -3.95
N LEU A 136 -10.49 -14.80 -3.82
CA LEU A 136 -9.45 -14.29 -2.91
C LEU A 136 -8.86 -12.97 -3.41
N VAL A 137 -8.51 -12.86 -4.69
CA VAL A 137 -7.93 -11.64 -5.25
C VAL A 137 -8.90 -10.46 -5.16
N ARG A 138 -10.21 -10.72 -5.39
CA ARG A 138 -11.24 -9.71 -5.19
C ARG A 138 -11.39 -9.34 -3.71
N ALA A 139 -11.38 -10.32 -2.81
CA ALA A 139 -11.45 -10.09 -1.36
C ALA A 139 -10.26 -9.27 -0.81
N LEU A 140 -9.10 -9.38 -1.46
CA LEU A 140 -7.91 -8.58 -1.17
C LEU A 140 -7.95 -7.17 -1.81
N GLY A 141 -9.04 -6.81 -2.49
CA GLY A 141 -9.19 -5.52 -3.16
C GLY A 141 -8.43 -5.36 -4.48
N LEU A 142 -7.88 -6.44 -5.02
CA LEU A 142 -6.99 -6.40 -6.17
C LEU A 142 -7.70 -6.64 -7.52
N LYS A 143 -9.02 -6.37 -7.59
CA LYS A 143 -9.83 -6.53 -8.81
C LYS A 143 -9.30 -5.67 -9.97
N GLU A 144 -8.95 -4.41 -9.70
CA GLU A 144 -8.39 -3.52 -10.72
C GLU A 144 -6.99 -3.97 -11.17
N ALA A 145 -6.14 -4.39 -10.23
CA ALA A 145 -4.84 -4.98 -10.57
C ALA A 145 -4.99 -6.22 -11.46
N ALA A 146 -5.98 -7.08 -11.17
CA ALA A 146 -6.29 -8.23 -12.01
C ALA A 146 -6.76 -7.83 -13.42
N ALA A 147 -7.57 -6.77 -13.54
CA ALA A 147 -7.99 -6.24 -14.85
C ALA A 147 -6.81 -5.69 -15.67
N ILE A 148 -5.82 -5.09 -15.02
CA ILE A 148 -4.57 -4.66 -15.66
C ILE A 148 -3.73 -5.88 -16.08
N ALA A 149 -3.53 -6.85 -15.17
CA ALA A 149 -2.77 -8.07 -15.43
C ALA A 149 -3.37 -8.95 -16.54
N GLU A 150 -4.71 -8.96 -16.70
CA GLU A 150 -5.41 -9.66 -17.79
C GLU A 150 -4.91 -9.23 -19.16
N LYS A 151 -4.60 -7.93 -19.32
CA LYS A 151 -4.10 -7.35 -20.58
C LYS A 151 -2.63 -7.67 -20.83
N GLN A 152 -1.84 -7.91 -19.78
CA GLN A 152 -0.38 -8.14 -19.87
C GLN A 152 -0.02 -9.59 -20.25
N ASN A 153 -0.90 -10.55 -19.96
CA ASN A 153 -0.78 -11.98 -20.28
C ASN A 153 0.59 -12.61 -19.90
N THR A 154 1.03 -12.41 -18.67
CA THR A 154 2.36 -12.83 -18.17
C THR A 154 2.38 -14.22 -17.49
N LEU A 155 1.31 -15.00 -17.61
CA LEU A 155 1.19 -16.30 -16.94
C LEU A 155 2.11 -17.38 -17.57
N PRO A 156 2.76 -18.23 -16.75
CA PRO A 156 3.48 -19.40 -17.25
C PRO A 156 2.55 -20.54 -17.66
N PHE A 157 1.25 -20.48 -17.32
CA PHE A 157 0.28 -21.55 -17.52
C PHE A 157 -0.40 -21.46 -18.89
N THR A 158 -0.32 -22.55 -19.65
CA THR A 158 -0.86 -22.63 -21.02
C THR A 158 -2.34 -23.04 -21.07
N ASP A 159 -2.86 -23.62 -20.00
CA ASP A 159 -4.23 -24.15 -19.90
C ASP A 159 -5.27 -23.12 -19.41
N VAL A 160 -4.83 -21.89 -19.06
CA VAL A 160 -5.72 -20.82 -18.61
C VAL A 160 -6.28 -20.04 -19.80
N LYS A 161 -7.60 -20.16 -20.03
CA LYS A 161 -8.29 -19.47 -21.14
C LYS A 161 -9.06 -18.22 -20.70
N SER A 162 -9.45 -18.14 -19.42
CA SER A 162 -10.19 -17.02 -18.85
C SER A 162 -9.78 -16.77 -17.39
N GLY A 163 -9.98 -15.54 -16.87
CA GLY A 163 -9.58 -15.15 -15.53
C GLY A 163 -8.07 -15.10 -15.33
N LYS A 164 -7.33 -14.86 -16.42
CA LYS A 164 -5.86 -14.82 -16.42
C LYS A 164 -5.31 -13.80 -15.43
N GLY A 165 -5.95 -12.63 -15.34
CA GLY A 165 -5.52 -11.58 -14.43
C GLY A 165 -5.61 -12.01 -12.98
N TYR A 166 -6.71 -12.60 -12.55
CA TYR A 166 -6.85 -13.12 -11.18
C TYR A 166 -5.85 -14.22 -10.87
N ILE A 167 -5.65 -15.15 -11.81
CA ILE A 167 -4.68 -16.23 -11.64
C ILE A 167 -3.24 -15.67 -11.62
N SER A 168 -2.95 -14.64 -12.41
CA SER A 168 -1.65 -13.94 -12.42
C SER A 168 -1.35 -13.31 -11.05
N ILE A 169 -2.30 -12.57 -10.50
CA ILE A 169 -2.15 -12.00 -9.15
C ILE A 169 -1.97 -13.11 -8.12
N ALA A 170 -2.84 -14.14 -8.12
CA ALA A 170 -2.76 -15.26 -7.17
C ALA A 170 -1.40 -16.00 -7.24
N TYR A 171 -0.84 -16.16 -8.44
CA TYR A 171 0.49 -16.72 -8.64
C TYR A 171 1.59 -15.79 -8.11
N THR A 172 1.53 -14.50 -8.44
CA THR A 172 2.53 -13.51 -8.01
C THR A 172 2.60 -13.35 -6.50
N ILE A 173 1.45 -13.32 -5.81
CA ILE A 173 1.41 -13.24 -4.35
C ILE A 173 1.73 -14.58 -3.66
N GLY A 174 1.97 -15.65 -4.42
CA GLY A 174 2.35 -16.96 -3.89
C GLY A 174 1.21 -17.77 -3.29
N MET A 175 -0.05 -17.42 -3.57
CA MET A 175 -1.21 -18.23 -3.21
C MET A 175 -1.12 -19.63 -3.83
N THR A 176 -0.66 -19.70 -5.08
CA THR A 176 -0.57 -20.93 -5.86
C THR A 176 0.69 -20.98 -6.71
N ASN A 177 1.19 -22.20 -6.96
CA ASN A 177 2.31 -22.45 -7.88
C ASN A 177 1.86 -23.22 -9.15
N GLY A 178 0.55 -23.35 -9.38
CA GLY A 178 0.02 -24.23 -10.41
C GLY A 178 -0.06 -25.71 -9.95
N THR A 179 -0.43 -26.57 -10.87
CA THR A 179 -0.38 -28.06 -10.70
C THR A 179 0.90 -28.63 -11.32
N SER A 180 1.53 -27.87 -12.23
CA SER A 180 2.88 -28.08 -12.75
C SER A 180 3.50 -26.72 -13.12
N ALA A 181 4.71 -26.71 -13.65
CA ALA A 181 5.36 -25.49 -14.12
C ALA A 181 4.58 -24.76 -15.23
N THR A 182 3.77 -25.47 -16.01
CA THR A 182 3.05 -24.94 -17.17
C THR A 182 1.53 -25.14 -17.13
N THR A 183 0.99 -25.75 -16.06
CA THR A 183 -0.44 -26.00 -15.90
C THR A 183 -0.96 -25.47 -14.58
N PHE A 184 -2.14 -24.86 -14.61
CA PHE A 184 -2.86 -24.36 -13.44
C PHE A 184 -4.04 -25.28 -13.05
N SER A 185 -4.66 -25.94 -14.03
CA SER A 185 -5.89 -26.70 -13.91
C SER A 185 -7.08 -25.86 -13.41
N PRO A 186 -7.49 -24.81 -14.15
CA PRO A 186 -8.43 -23.78 -13.65
C PRO A 186 -9.79 -24.33 -13.26
N ASP A 187 -10.30 -25.33 -13.98
CA ASP A 187 -11.63 -25.90 -13.79
C ASP A 187 -11.65 -27.13 -12.84
N ALA A 188 -10.47 -27.56 -12.35
CA ALA A 188 -10.39 -28.58 -11.33
C ALA A 188 -10.85 -28.04 -9.97
N THR A 189 -11.57 -28.86 -9.22
CA THR A 189 -11.97 -28.54 -7.84
C THR A 189 -10.77 -28.68 -6.91
N ALA A 190 -10.71 -27.81 -5.89
CA ALA A 190 -9.68 -27.92 -4.86
C ALA A 190 -10.20 -28.69 -3.64
N THR A 191 -9.30 -29.48 -3.03
CA THR A 191 -9.61 -30.12 -1.75
C THR A 191 -9.47 -29.14 -0.59
N ARG A 192 -10.06 -29.46 0.55
CA ARG A 192 -9.93 -28.68 1.78
C ARG A 192 -8.48 -28.54 2.23
N GLY A 193 -7.66 -29.61 2.07
CA GLY A 193 -6.22 -29.54 2.35
C GLY A 193 -5.48 -28.54 1.45
N GLN A 194 -5.80 -28.51 0.16
CA GLN A 194 -5.24 -27.52 -0.78
C GLN A 194 -5.70 -26.09 -0.45
N ALA A 195 -6.97 -25.91 -0.14
CA ALA A 195 -7.52 -24.61 0.28
C ALA A 195 -6.83 -24.10 1.56
N ALA A 196 -6.66 -24.97 2.55
CA ALA A 196 -5.94 -24.63 3.79
C ALA A 196 -4.53 -24.09 3.50
N ALA A 197 -3.76 -24.80 2.66
CA ALA A 197 -2.41 -24.39 2.31
C ALA A 197 -2.36 -23.04 1.57
N MET A 198 -3.29 -22.80 0.64
CA MET A 198 -3.38 -21.52 -0.07
C MET A 198 -3.69 -20.36 0.89
N LEU A 199 -4.65 -20.54 1.78
CA LEU A 199 -5.08 -19.50 2.73
C LEU A 199 -4.04 -19.22 3.82
N VAL A 200 -3.38 -20.26 4.34
CA VAL A 200 -2.30 -20.09 5.33
C VAL A 200 -1.15 -19.25 4.77
N ARG A 201 -0.73 -19.49 3.53
CA ARG A 201 0.33 -18.70 2.89
C ARG A 201 -0.02 -17.20 2.81
N ILE A 202 -1.26 -16.90 2.48
CA ILE A 202 -1.73 -15.51 2.41
C ILE A 202 -1.87 -14.92 3.80
N TYR A 203 -2.46 -15.66 4.74
CA TYR A 203 -2.62 -15.24 6.13
C TYR A 203 -1.28 -14.88 6.78
N GLU A 204 -0.26 -15.74 6.63
CA GLU A 204 1.07 -15.49 7.18
C GLU A 204 1.73 -14.24 6.60
N LYS A 205 1.52 -13.96 5.30
CA LYS A 205 1.99 -12.72 4.68
C LYS A 205 1.29 -11.48 5.23
N LEU A 206 -0.04 -11.51 5.31
CA LEU A 206 -0.82 -10.38 5.82
C LEU A 206 -0.50 -10.07 7.29
N ASN A 207 -0.11 -11.08 8.07
CA ASN A 207 0.24 -10.94 9.48
C ASN A 207 1.75 -10.70 9.74
N GLN A 208 2.54 -10.44 8.69
CA GLN A 208 3.90 -9.94 8.87
C GLN A 208 3.86 -8.57 9.54
N LYS A 209 4.75 -8.37 10.51
CA LYS A 209 4.89 -7.06 11.16
C LYS A 209 5.58 -6.07 10.23
N THR A 210 5.21 -4.82 10.33
CA THR A 210 6.01 -3.72 9.79
C THR A 210 7.36 -3.70 10.51
N ASP A 211 8.44 -3.76 9.76
CA ASP A 211 9.82 -3.83 10.29
C ASP A 211 10.62 -2.54 10.09
N PHE A 212 10.07 -1.59 9.36
CA PHE A 212 10.68 -0.29 9.15
C PHE A 212 9.59 0.78 8.91
N ILE A 213 9.61 1.84 9.70
CA ILE A 213 8.70 2.98 9.59
C ILE A 213 9.50 4.24 9.32
N HIS A 214 9.20 4.90 8.22
CA HIS A 214 9.84 6.13 7.79
C HIS A 214 8.81 7.24 7.58
N GLY A 215 9.22 8.50 7.73
CA GLY A 215 8.39 9.65 7.39
C GLY A 215 9.20 10.78 6.78
N PHE A 216 8.56 11.56 5.92
CA PHE A 216 9.12 12.81 5.43
C PHE A 216 8.73 13.98 6.34
N TYR A 217 9.64 14.90 6.53
CA TYR A 217 9.48 16.08 7.37
C TYR A 217 9.77 17.36 6.58
N ALA A 218 8.76 18.17 6.35
CA ALA A 218 8.88 19.52 5.80
C ALA A 218 8.81 20.56 6.93
N ILE A 219 9.04 21.84 6.60
CA ILE A 219 8.96 22.94 7.59
C ILE A 219 7.60 22.99 8.30
N SER A 220 6.51 22.71 7.57
CA SER A 220 5.14 22.69 8.12
C SER A 220 4.79 21.43 8.94
N SER A 221 5.72 20.50 9.13
CA SER A 221 5.47 19.23 9.84
C SER A 221 5.58 19.31 11.36
N TYR A 222 5.99 20.46 11.91
CA TYR A 222 6.33 20.61 13.34
C TYR A 222 5.21 20.18 14.30
N SER A 223 3.96 20.49 13.97
CA SER A 223 2.80 20.12 14.80
C SER A 223 2.61 18.60 14.97
N GLN A 224 3.16 17.82 14.07
CA GLN A 224 3.09 16.36 14.08
C GLN A 224 4.44 15.68 14.36
N LEU A 225 5.45 16.41 14.80
CA LEU A 225 6.79 15.88 15.12
C LEU A 225 6.74 14.70 16.11
N SER A 226 5.77 14.70 17.02
CA SER A 226 5.62 13.62 18.01
C SER A 226 5.33 12.24 17.41
N TYR A 227 4.79 12.14 16.20
CA TYR A 227 4.60 10.87 15.51
C TYR A 227 5.93 10.18 15.15
N ALA A 228 7.01 10.97 15.02
CA ALA A 228 8.34 10.42 14.77
C ALA A 228 8.87 9.51 15.88
N LYS A 229 8.26 9.52 17.08
CA LYS A 229 8.60 8.57 18.18
C LYS A 229 8.44 7.09 17.81
N THR A 230 7.59 6.81 16.84
CA THR A 230 7.31 5.44 16.37
C THR A 230 7.98 5.15 15.03
N MET A 231 8.84 6.03 14.55
CA MET A 231 9.55 5.88 13.28
C MET A 231 11.01 5.54 13.50
N ASP A 232 11.53 4.68 12.64
CA ASP A 232 12.96 4.33 12.61
C ASP A 232 13.79 5.45 12.02
N ALA A 233 13.25 6.15 11.00
CA ALA A 233 13.92 7.26 10.35
C ALA A 233 12.96 8.35 9.85
N VAL A 234 13.49 9.56 9.75
CA VAL A 234 12.81 10.72 9.18
C VAL A 234 13.74 11.37 8.17
N SER A 235 13.25 11.63 6.96
CA SER A 235 13.94 12.43 5.94
C SER A 235 13.45 13.87 5.98
N ALA A 236 14.36 14.79 6.32
CA ALA A 236 14.03 16.21 6.39
C ALA A 236 14.24 16.87 5.02
N GLY A 237 13.15 17.42 4.46
CA GLY A 237 13.14 18.17 3.20
C GLY A 237 13.81 19.53 3.36
N TRP A 238 15.09 19.52 3.70
CA TRP A 238 15.85 20.73 4.08
C TRP A 238 16.92 21.10 3.07
N SER A 239 16.96 20.46 1.91
CA SER A 239 17.90 20.83 0.86
C SER A 239 17.33 20.63 -0.55
N ARG A 240 17.79 21.47 -1.48
CA ARG A 240 17.50 21.37 -2.91
C ARG A 240 18.82 21.41 -3.68
N MET A 241 18.96 20.45 -4.62
CA MET A 241 20.04 20.45 -5.61
C MET A 241 19.60 21.24 -6.85
N THR A 242 20.51 21.99 -7.45
CA THR A 242 20.31 22.70 -8.71
C THR A 242 21.52 22.54 -9.62
N TRP A 243 21.31 22.66 -10.93
CA TRP A 243 22.37 22.68 -11.95
C TRP A 243 22.21 23.93 -12.81
N ASP A 244 23.25 24.76 -12.89
CA ASP A 244 23.24 26.00 -13.67
C ASP A 244 23.84 25.87 -15.08
N GLY A 245 24.14 24.66 -15.53
CA GLY A 245 24.81 24.34 -16.78
C GLY A 245 26.33 24.08 -16.62
N THR A 246 26.89 24.43 -15.47
CA THR A 246 28.34 24.30 -15.19
C THR A 246 28.63 23.73 -13.81
N ALA A 247 27.77 24.01 -12.82
CA ALA A 247 27.99 23.61 -11.44
C ALA A 247 26.73 23.03 -10.80
N ALA A 248 26.89 21.90 -10.09
CA ALA A 248 25.89 21.40 -9.16
C ALA A 248 26.04 22.18 -7.83
N LYS A 249 24.91 22.61 -7.29
CA LYS A 249 24.86 23.36 -6.01
C LYS A 249 23.77 22.81 -5.11
N LEU A 250 24.15 22.42 -3.89
CA LEU A 250 23.21 22.05 -2.85
C LEU A 250 22.90 23.29 -2.00
N SER A 251 21.64 23.68 -1.92
CA SER A 251 21.18 24.78 -1.08
C SER A 251 20.37 24.25 0.10
N THR A 252 20.74 24.66 1.30
CA THR A 252 20.05 24.43 2.57
C THR A 252 19.41 25.69 3.13
N THR A 253 19.46 26.82 2.39
CA THR A 253 18.94 28.12 2.79
C THR A 253 17.67 28.47 2.01
N SER A 254 16.85 29.39 2.54
CA SER A 254 15.64 29.90 1.89
C SER A 254 15.93 30.93 0.78
N ALA A 255 17.18 31.15 0.43
CA ALA A 255 17.56 32.09 -0.62
C ALA A 255 16.91 31.72 -1.96
N GLY A 256 16.49 32.73 -2.72
CA GLY A 256 15.84 32.53 -4.02
C GLY A 256 14.45 31.85 -3.93
N GLY A 257 13.79 31.86 -2.77
CA GLY A 257 12.48 31.24 -2.57
C GLY A 257 12.55 29.71 -2.42
N ASN A 258 13.72 29.16 -2.06
CA ASN A 258 13.86 27.73 -1.81
C ASN A 258 13.04 27.30 -0.59
N GLU A 259 12.02 26.47 -0.83
CA GLU A 259 11.16 25.90 0.21
C GLU A 259 11.83 24.72 0.95
N TYR A 260 12.80 24.08 0.31
CA TYR A 260 13.60 23.00 0.88
C TYR A 260 14.82 23.58 1.60
N CYS A 261 14.61 24.09 2.80
CA CYS A 261 15.69 24.71 3.55
C CYS A 261 15.64 24.32 5.03
N VAL A 262 16.79 24.48 5.70
CA VAL A 262 16.90 24.23 7.15
C VAL A 262 16.14 25.34 7.89
N PRO A 263 15.09 25.00 8.67
CA PRO A 263 14.30 26.01 9.38
C PRO A 263 15.06 26.60 10.57
N SER A 264 14.69 27.79 11.01
CA SER A 264 15.31 28.47 12.16
C SER A 264 15.23 27.65 13.46
N GLY A 265 14.21 26.79 13.62
CA GLY A 265 13.99 25.90 14.78
C GLY A 265 14.56 24.49 14.61
N TYR A 266 15.45 24.24 13.68
CA TYR A 266 15.98 22.90 13.39
C TYR A 266 16.59 22.19 14.61
N GLN A 267 17.16 22.91 15.58
CA GLN A 267 17.73 22.32 16.79
C GLN A 267 16.68 21.63 17.67
N ASP A 268 15.45 22.12 17.70
CA ASP A 268 14.36 21.51 18.48
C ASP A 268 13.91 20.20 17.82
N VAL A 269 13.80 20.19 16.50
CA VAL A 269 13.49 19.02 15.71
C VAL A 269 14.58 17.95 15.86
N THR A 270 15.83 18.34 15.66
CA THR A 270 16.97 17.39 15.75
C THR A 270 17.14 16.83 17.16
N SER A 271 16.92 17.66 18.20
CA SER A 271 16.97 17.21 19.61
C SER A 271 15.83 16.27 19.95
N ALA A 272 14.62 16.55 19.44
CA ALA A 272 13.47 15.67 19.61
C ALA A 272 13.70 14.30 18.95
N LEU A 273 14.11 14.27 17.67
CA LEU A 273 14.40 13.01 16.96
C LEU A 273 15.50 12.21 17.64
N GLN A 274 16.57 12.86 18.10
CA GLN A 274 17.60 12.21 18.88
C GLN A 274 17.06 11.60 20.18
N SER A 275 16.18 12.30 20.89
CA SER A 275 15.57 11.79 22.12
C SER A 275 14.63 10.60 21.88
N TYR A 276 14.05 10.51 20.68
CA TYR A 276 13.18 9.42 20.25
C TYR A 276 13.97 8.19 19.78
N GLY A 277 15.27 8.35 19.48
CA GLY A 277 16.08 7.34 18.81
C GLY A 277 15.79 7.22 17.32
N THR A 278 15.14 8.22 16.73
CA THR A 278 14.77 8.26 15.32
C THR A 278 15.92 8.82 14.49
N ASP A 279 16.34 8.09 13.47
CA ASP A 279 17.37 8.51 12.53
C ASP A 279 16.93 9.73 11.72
N LEU A 280 17.82 10.72 11.57
CA LEU A 280 17.58 11.88 10.72
C LEU A 280 18.41 11.78 9.44
N LYS A 281 17.72 11.81 8.28
CA LYS A 281 18.34 11.89 6.95
C LYS A 281 18.18 13.30 6.37
N LEU A 282 19.18 13.76 5.65
CA LEU A 282 19.02 14.94 4.80
C LEU A 282 18.29 14.51 3.52
N GLU A 283 17.12 15.02 3.26
CA GLU A 283 16.47 14.83 1.95
C GLU A 283 17.04 15.86 0.97
N VAL A 284 17.48 15.37 -0.18
CA VAL A 284 17.97 16.18 -1.29
C VAL A 284 16.97 16.07 -2.43
N TYR A 285 16.18 17.11 -2.61
CA TYR A 285 15.21 17.21 -3.68
C TYR A 285 15.83 17.82 -4.93
N MET A 286 15.49 17.28 -6.10
CA MET A 286 15.77 17.85 -7.41
C MET A 286 14.78 17.33 -8.45
N ASP A 287 14.31 18.18 -9.33
CA ASP A 287 13.47 17.80 -10.47
C ASP A 287 14.03 18.31 -11.80
N THR A 288 13.31 18.02 -12.87
CA THR A 288 13.74 18.42 -14.22
C THR A 288 13.74 19.93 -14.44
N SER A 289 13.00 20.70 -13.65
CA SER A 289 13.01 22.18 -13.73
C SER A 289 14.27 22.80 -13.11
N ASN A 290 14.98 22.04 -12.30
CA ASN A 290 16.22 22.44 -11.63
C ASN A 290 17.49 21.95 -12.34
N GLY A 291 17.38 21.49 -13.61
CA GLY A 291 18.51 21.03 -14.42
C GLY A 291 18.96 19.59 -14.16
N LEU A 292 18.11 18.75 -13.54
CA LEU A 292 18.43 17.38 -13.18
C LEU A 292 18.93 16.55 -14.37
N ARG A 293 18.28 16.65 -15.52
CA ARG A 293 18.63 15.85 -16.70
C ARG A 293 20.03 16.14 -17.21
N ASP A 294 20.36 17.43 -17.31
CA ASP A 294 21.67 17.91 -17.81
C ASP A 294 22.78 17.60 -16.81
N MET A 295 22.53 17.77 -15.52
CA MET A 295 23.45 17.37 -14.46
C MET A 295 23.80 15.88 -14.55
N LEU A 296 22.78 15.02 -14.68
CA LEU A 296 22.98 13.58 -14.78
C LEU A 296 23.70 13.17 -16.07
N ALA A 297 23.49 13.87 -17.18
CA ALA A 297 24.20 13.61 -18.45
C ALA A 297 25.69 13.90 -18.35
N SER A 298 26.10 14.87 -17.50
CA SER A 298 27.49 15.22 -17.28
C SER A 298 28.15 14.32 -16.21
N ALA A 299 29.22 13.63 -16.54
CA ALA A 299 30.00 12.88 -15.55
C ALA A 299 30.54 13.81 -14.44
N GLU A 300 31.03 14.98 -14.83
CA GLU A 300 31.50 16.01 -13.89
C GLU A 300 30.34 16.53 -13.03
N GLY A 301 29.16 16.78 -13.61
CA GLY A 301 27.96 17.20 -12.88
C GLY A 301 27.54 16.18 -11.81
N ARG A 302 27.56 14.87 -12.13
CA ARG A 302 27.29 13.83 -11.14
C ARG A 302 28.30 13.85 -9.99
N THR A 303 29.59 13.91 -10.29
CA THR A 303 30.65 13.96 -9.27
C THR A 303 30.57 15.21 -8.43
N GLN A 304 30.25 16.38 -9.01
CA GLN A 304 30.02 17.61 -8.25
C GLN A 304 28.82 17.46 -7.30
N ALA A 305 27.69 16.91 -7.78
CA ALA A 305 26.51 16.69 -6.94
C ALA A 305 26.80 15.74 -5.77
N VAL A 306 27.55 14.65 -6.01
CA VAL A 306 28.03 13.74 -4.95
C VAL A 306 28.90 14.49 -3.92
N ASN A 307 29.80 15.35 -4.36
CA ASN A 307 30.68 16.13 -3.47
C ASN A 307 29.90 17.16 -2.65
N GLU A 308 28.92 17.83 -3.25
CA GLU A 308 28.03 18.78 -2.54
C GLU A 308 27.25 18.05 -1.42
N ILE A 309 26.63 16.91 -1.73
CA ILE A 309 25.93 16.11 -0.73
C ILE A 309 26.86 15.62 0.38
N ALA A 310 27.99 15.05 0.01
CA ALA A 310 28.99 14.56 0.98
C ALA A 310 29.55 15.70 1.85
N GLY A 311 29.77 16.88 1.26
CA GLY A 311 30.18 18.08 1.96
C GLY A 311 29.17 18.49 3.05
N GLU A 312 27.88 18.58 2.70
CA GLU A 312 26.83 18.93 3.65
C GLU A 312 26.72 17.91 4.80
N LEU A 313 26.91 16.62 4.52
CA LEU A 313 26.90 15.59 5.55
C LEU A 313 28.07 15.65 6.54
N THR A 314 29.05 16.54 6.34
CA THR A 314 30.19 16.77 7.25
C THR A 314 30.10 18.11 7.98
N VAL A 315 29.29 19.06 7.50
CA VAL A 315 29.17 20.38 8.09
C VAL A 315 28.60 20.29 9.51
N ALA A 316 29.31 20.88 10.47
CA ALA A 316 28.80 21.04 11.83
C ALA A 316 27.79 22.19 11.88
N TYR A 317 26.58 21.91 12.26
CA TYR A 317 25.56 22.93 12.44
C TYR A 317 25.83 23.76 13.69
N GLN A 318 25.88 25.08 13.53
CA GLN A 318 26.36 26.00 14.57
C GLN A 318 25.71 25.79 15.93
N LYS A 319 24.39 25.62 15.97
CA LYS A 319 23.64 25.45 17.24
C LYS A 319 23.74 24.05 17.83
N LEU A 320 24.26 23.06 17.08
CA LEU A 320 24.39 21.68 17.52
C LEU A 320 25.85 21.29 17.81
N GLY A 321 26.82 22.02 17.25
CA GLY A 321 28.24 21.70 17.31
C GLY A 321 28.63 20.39 16.57
N ARG A 322 27.69 19.80 15.81
CA ARG A 322 27.88 18.54 15.06
C ARG A 322 26.96 18.51 13.83
N ASN A 323 27.23 17.58 12.92
CA ASN A 323 26.30 17.23 11.84
C ASN A 323 25.16 16.37 12.41
N PRO A 324 23.89 16.68 12.15
CA PRO A 324 22.76 15.92 12.71
C PRO A 324 22.38 14.68 11.89
N TYR A 325 22.83 14.55 10.63
CA TYR A 325 22.34 13.54 9.70
C TYR A 325 23.09 12.23 9.82
N SER A 326 22.37 11.13 9.95
CA SER A 326 22.89 9.77 9.88
C SER A 326 23.03 9.26 8.44
N GLY A 327 22.54 10.02 7.46
CA GLY A 327 22.61 9.69 6.04
C GLY A 327 21.86 10.69 5.18
N VAL A 328 21.61 10.28 3.95
CA VAL A 328 20.91 11.09 2.93
C VAL A 328 19.75 10.30 2.31
N THR A 329 18.69 11.01 1.94
CA THR A 329 17.61 10.52 1.09
C THR A 329 17.63 11.33 -0.21
N VAL A 330 17.78 10.65 -1.34
CA VAL A 330 17.74 11.28 -2.67
C VAL A 330 16.32 11.21 -3.21
N ASP A 331 15.75 12.37 -3.50
CA ASP A 331 14.43 12.51 -4.11
C ASP A 331 14.55 13.28 -5.44
N PHE A 332 14.92 12.53 -6.48
CA PHE A 332 15.14 13.05 -7.83
C PHE A 332 14.01 12.61 -8.75
N GLU A 333 13.23 13.59 -9.22
CA GLU A 333 11.96 13.32 -9.89
C GLU A 333 11.96 13.67 -11.39
N GLY A 334 10.99 13.07 -12.11
CA GLY A 334 10.76 13.35 -13.54
C GLY A 334 11.74 12.66 -14.50
N LEU A 335 12.42 11.63 -14.04
CA LEU A 335 13.36 10.84 -14.85
C LEU A 335 12.63 9.91 -15.83
N ARG A 336 13.25 9.71 -17.00
CA ARG A 336 12.76 8.83 -18.07
C ARG A 336 13.83 7.82 -18.46
N ALA A 337 13.45 6.84 -19.27
CA ALA A 337 14.31 5.72 -19.69
C ALA A 337 15.70 6.15 -20.18
N GLU A 338 15.77 7.26 -20.92
CA GLU A 338 17.03 7.84 -21.42
C GLU A 338 17.99 8.31 -20.30
N HIS A 339 17.47 8.59 -19.11
CA HIS A 339 18.27 9.05 -17.96
C HIS A 339 18.72 7.89 -17.05
N LYS A 340 18.15 6.69 -17.22
CA LYS A 340 18.32 5.52 -16.33
C LYS A 340 19.78 5.19 -16.04
N ALA A 341 20.61 5.06 -17.09
CA ALA A 341 22.01 4.71 -16.92
C ALA A 341 22.79 5.76 -16.13
N ASN A 342 22.57 7.04 -16.42
CA ASN A 342 23.23 8.15 -15.78
C ASN A 342 22.79 8.31 -14.30
N TYR A 343 21.49 8.12 -14.04
CA TYR A 343 21.00 8.12 -12.67
C TYR A 343 21.55 6.94 -11.85
N THR A 344 21.60 5.77 -12.44
CA THR A 344 22.21 4.60 -11.81
C THR A 344 23.69 4.85 -11.46
N ALA A 345 24.46 5.44 -12.37
CA ALA A 345 25.86 5.80 -12.12
C ALA A 345 26.00 6.82 -10.97
N PHE A 346 25.13 7.85 -10.95
CA PHE A 346 25.09 8.82 -9.85
C PHE A 346 24.80 8.14 -8.50
N ILE A 347 23.79 7.27 -8.42
CA ILE A 347 23.44 6.56 -7.18
C ILE A 347 24.57 5.65 -6.71
N GLN A 348 25.26 4.95 -7.62
CA GLN A 348 26.40 4.10 -7.27
C GLN A 348 27.60 4.90 -6.73
N GLU A 349 27.91 6.04 -7.36
CA GLU A 349 28.98 6.95 -6.90
C GLU A 349 28.62 7.54 -5.52
N LEU A 350 27.39 7.99 -5.34
CA LEU A 350 26.91 8.54 -4.07
C LEU A 350 26.91 7.47 -2.96
N ALA A 351 26.45 6.26 -3.25
CA ALA A 351 26.47 5.14 -2.29
C ALA A 351 27.89 4.85 -1.79
N ALA A 352 28.86 4.73 -2.70
CA ALA A 352 30.26 4.50 -2.33
C ALA A 352 30.79 5.63 -1.43
N ARG A 353 30.42 6.88 -1.72
CA ARG A 353 30.87 8.05 -0.95
C ARG A 353 30.24 8.09 0.44
N VAL A 354 28.91 7.90 0.52
CA VAL A 354 28.14 7.95 1.76
C VAL A 354 28.48 6.79 2.70
N HIS A 355 28.59 5.57 2.16
CA HIS A 355 29.00 4.39 2.93
C HIS A 355 30.44 4.51 3.43
N GLY A 356 31.35 5.11 2.62
CA GLY A 356 32.71 5.43 3.05
C GLY A 356 32.78 6.41 4.23
N MET A 357 31.72 7.14 4.49
CA MET A 357 31.55 8.04 5.65
C MET A 357 30.85 7.35 6.85
N GLY A 358 30.51 6.06 6.75
CA GLY A 358 29.72 5.34 7.76
C GLY A 358 28.28 5.80 7.86
N LYS A 359 27.73 6.39 6.78
CA LYS A 359 26.35 6.88 6.70
C LYS A 359 25.53 6.04 5.73
N THR A 360 24.19 6.21 5.74
CA THR A 360 23.27 5.43 4.92
C THR A 360 22.67 6.25 3.79
N LEU A 361 22.32 5.57 2.69
CA LEU A 361 21.67 6.13 1.51
C LEU A 361 20.26 5.56 1.33
N TYR A 362 19.25 6.43 1.33
CA TYR A 362 17.89 6.12 0.90
C TYR A 362 17.63 6.75 -0.47
N VAL A 363 16.85 6.07 -1.31
CA VAL A 363 16.53 6.55 -2.66
C VAL A 363 15.03 6.48 -2.90
N CYS A 364 14.42 7.63 -3.22
CA CYS A 364 13.03 7.72 -3.66
C CYS A 364 12.90 7.30 -5.12
N ILE A 365 11.86 6.56 -5.43
CA ILE A 365 11.55 6.08 -6.78
C ILE A 365 10.10 6.42 -7.10
N ALA A 366 9.88 7.07 -8.24
CA ALA A 366 8.54 7.34 -8.73
C ALA A 366 7.80 6.03 -9.10
N PRO A 367 6.47 6.00 -8.97
CA PRO A 367 5.67 4.81 -9.25
C PRO A 367 5.65 4.48 -10.74
N VAL A 368 5.39 3.22 -11.07
CA VAL A 368 5.06 2.82 -12.44
C VAL A 368 3.63 3.27 -12.75
N LEU A 369 3.46 3.96 -13.87
CA LEU A 369 2.14 4.30 -14.40
C LEU A 369 1.72 3.26 -15.44
N THR A 370 0.48 2.82 -15.41
CA THR A 370 -0.06 1.85 -16.37
C THR A 370 -0.54 2.50 -17.66
N THR A 371 -0.72 3.82 -17.64
CA THR A 371 -1.12 4.64 -18.81
C THR A 371 -0.41 5.99 -18.76
N GLY A 372 -0.21 6.61 -19.92
CA GLY A 372 0.40 7.93 -20.03
C GLY A 372 1.93 7.93 -19.96
N PRO A 373 2.56 9.07 -19.69
CA PRO A 373 4.01 9.17 -19.55
C PRO A 373 4.48 8.44 -18.27
N TYR A 374 5.48 7.58 -18.45
CA TYR A 374 6.02 6.78 -17.36
C TYR A 374 7.27 7.40 -16.76
N TYR A 375 7.48 7.19 -15.48
CA TYR A 375 8.74 7.45 -14.79
C TYR A 375 9.60 6.18 -14.83
N ASP A 376 10.15 5.89 -16.02
CA ASP A 376 10.89 4.66 -16.34
C ASP A 376 12.42 4.83 -16.24
N GLY A 377 12.84 5.94 -15.61
CA GLY A 377 14.25 6.31 -15.44
C GLY A 377 15.00 5.60 -14.32
N TYR A 378 14.43 4.55 -13.72
CA TYR A 378 15.01 3.87 -12.56
C TYR A 378 15.37 2.42 -12.88
N ASP A 379 16.62 2.02 -12.57
CA ASP A 379 17.03 0.62 -12.53
C ASP A 379 16.88 0.09 -11.11
N TYR A 380 15.72 -0.54 -10.83
CA TYR A 380 15.38 -1.01 -9.50
C TYR A 380 16.43 -1.96 -8.92
N ARG A 381 17.00 -2.83 -9.78
CA ARG A 381 18.03 -3.79 -9.38
C ARG A 381 19.30 -3.09 -8.93
N ALA A 382 19.85 -2.25 -9.79
CA ALA A 382 21.10 -1.56 -9.53
C ALA A 382 20.97 -0.55 -8.37
N ILE A 383 19.84 0.16 -8.28
CA ILE A 383 19.56 1.08 -7.17
C ILE A 383 19.41 0.31 -5.85
N GLY A 384 18.68 -0.81 -5.85
CA GLY A 384 18.51 -1.65 -4.66
C GLY A 384 19.80 -2.31 -4.18
N ASP A 385 20.72 -2.64 -5.09
CA ASP A 385 22.04 -3.16 -4.73
C ASP A 385 22.91 -2.05 -4.09
N ALA A 386 22.74 -0.78 -4.47
CA ALA A 386 23.52 0.36 -3.98
C ALA A 386 22.92 1.02 -2.71
N ALA A 387 21.62 1.17 -2.62
CA ALA A 387 20.93 1.86 -1.52
C ALA A 387 20.70 0.96 -0.30
N ASP A 388 20.56 1.56 0.88
CA ASP A 388 20.15 0.88 2.12
C ASP A 388 18.62 0.73 2.19
N LYS A 389 17.86 1.72 1.70
CA LYS A 389 16.42 1.66 1.51
C LYS A 389 16.03 2.28 0.17
N VAL A 390 14.98 1.72 -0.43
CA VAL A 390 14.38 2.20 -1.67
C VAL A 390 12.92 2.52 -1.40
N ILE A 391 12.58 3.81 -1.40
CA ILE A 391 11.24 4.29 -1.08
C ILE A 391 10.45 4.42 -2.37
N LEU A 392 9.49 3.53 -2.57
CA LEU A 392 8.55 3.59 -3.69
C LEU A 392 7.46 4.63 -3.37
N MET A 393 7.44 5.75 -4.06
CA MET A 393 6.44 6.80 -3.91
C MET A 393 5.13 6.41 -4.60
N ALA A 394 4.37 5.46 -4.00
CA ALA A 394 3.14 4.92 -4.58
C ALA A 394 1.92 5.84 -4.33
N HIS A 395 2.04 7.09 -4.74
CA HIS A 395 1.04 8.15 -4.62
C HIS A 395 1.11 9.13 -5.80
N ASP A 396 0.30 10.19 -5.78
CA ASP A 396 0.20 11.20 -6.83
C ASP A 396 -0.23 10.66 -8.20
N TYR A 397 -1.09 9.62 -8.19
CA TYR A 397 -1.72 9.08 -9.40
C TYR A 397 -2.92 9.93 -9.88
N ASP A 398 -3.34 10.93 -9.12
CA ASP A 398 -4.48 11.77 -9.41
C ASP A 398 -4.27 12.64 -10.66
N ALA A 399 -5.36 12.89 -11.36
CA ALA A 399 -5.36 13.80 -12.49
C ALA A 399 -5.16 15.25 -12.02
N ARG A 400 -4.20 15.95 -12.61
CA ARG A 400 -3.98 17.39 -12.35
C ARG A 400 -5.02 18.27 -13.03
N SER A 401 -5.70 17.76 -14.04
CA SER A 401 -6.80 18.42 -14.74
C SER A 401 -7.67 17.36 -15.42
N LEU A 402 -8.99 17.58 -15.38
CA LEU A 402 -10.00 16.79 -16.07
C LEU A 402 -10.64 17.58 -17.22
N ALA A 403 -9.90 18.48 -17.87
CA ALA A 403 -10.38 19.23 -19.04
C ALA A 403 -10.89 18.28 -20.13
N GLY A 404 -12.12 18.51 -20.60
CA GLY A 404 -12.81 17.66 -21.56
C GLY A 404 -13.68 16.55 -20.94
N PHE A 405 -13.76 16.47 -19.61
CA PHE A 405 -14.63 15.53 -18.90
C PHE A 405 -15.76 16.24 -18.14
N GLU A 406 -15.95 17.55 -18.35
CA GLU A 406 -17.03 18.32 -17.75
C GLU A 406 -18.39 17.71 -18.12
N GLY A 407 -19.31 17.68 -17.16
CA GLY A 407 -20.63 17.05 -17.31
C GLY A 407 -20.63 15.51 -17.21
N THR A 408 -19.49 14.91 -16.90
CA THR A 408 -19.35 13.46 -16.68
C THR A 408 -19.08 13.12 -15.21
N ASP A 409 -19.01 11.86 -14.90
CA ASP A 409 -18.65 11.35 -13.55
C ASP A 409 -17.18 10.87 -13.46
N TYR A 410 -16.34 11.30 -14.40
CA TYR A 410 -14.93 10.85 -14.50
C TYR A 410 -14.10 11.16 -13.26
N GLN A 411 -14.45 12.20 -12.47
CA GLN A 411 -13.80 12.51 -11.19
C GLN A 411 -13.78 11.31 -10.22
N LYS A 412 -14.72 10.38 -10.33
CA LYS A 412 -14.77 9.16 -9.51
C LYS A 412 -13.62 8.17 -9.82
N THR A 413 -12.93 8.38 -10.93
CA THR A 413 -11.83 7.51 -11.37
C THR A 413 -10.46 8.02 -10.95
N THR A 414 -10.38 9.22 -10.34
CA THR A 414 -9.11 9.81 -9.91
C THR A 414 -8.97 9.75 -8.40
N SER A 415 -7.87 9.15 -7.96
CA SER A 415 -7.47 9.02 -6.56
C SER A 415 -5.98 9.26 -6.44
N ALA A 416 -5.51 9.76 -5.30
CA ALA A 416 -4.07 9.95 -5.06
C ALA A 416 -3.31 8.63 -5.07
N ALA A 417 -3.91 7.56 -4.57
CA ALA A 417 -3.26 6.26 -4.44
C ALA A 417 -4.27 5.10 -4.64
N PRO A 418 -4.78 4.88 -5.87
CA PRO A 418 -5.69 3.77 -6.16
C PRO A 418 -4.98 2.43 -5.98
N LEU A 419 -5.56 1.52 -5.21
CA LEU A 419 -4.93 0.27 -4.76
C LEU A 419 -4.37 -0.57 -5.92
N GLY A 420 -5.09 -0.66 -7.05
CA GLY A 420 -4.62 -1.38 -8.23
C GLY A 420 -3.30 -0.84 -8.78
N GLN A 421 -3.14 0.47 -8.85
CA GLN A 421 -1.91 1.13 -9.31
C GLN A 421 -0.76 0.97 -8.30
N VAL A 422 -1.07 1.09 -7.01
CA VAL A 422 -0.10 0.83 -5.93
C VAL A 422 0.42 -0.60 -6.02
N TYR A 423 -0.47 -1.58 -6.20
CA TYR A 423 -0.08 -2.99 -6.37
C TYR A 423 0.82 -3.20 -7.59
N MET A 424 0.49 -2.61 -8.74
CA MET A 424 1.30 -2.75 -9.96
C MET A 424 2.70 -2.16 -9.80
N SER A 425 2.82 -1.04 -9.10
CA SER A 425 4.12 -0.44 -8.79
C SER A 425 4.94 -1.29 -7.81
N LEU A 426 4.30 -1.85 -6.78
CA LEU A 426 4.91 -2.81 -5.87
C LEU A 426 5.36 -4.08 -6.61
N GLN A 427 4.54 -4.62 -7.51
CA GLN A 427 4.89 -5.79 -8.31
C GLN A 427 6.12 -5.52 -9.19
N ALA A 428 6.21 -4.34 -9.81
CA ALA A 428 7.34 -3.98 -10.66
C ALA A 428 8.65 -3.89 -9.85
N ILE A 429 8.63 -3.22 -8.69
CA ILE A 429 9.84 -3.04 -7.88
C ILE A 429 10.29 -4.32 -7.17
N THR A 430 9.38 -5.27 -6.94
CA THR A 430 9.68 -6.57 -6.30
C THR A 430 9.84 -7.71 -7.31
N ASP A 431 9.83 -7.43 -8.61
CA ASP A 431 10.02 -8.43 -9.65
C ASP A 431 11.35 -9.18 -9.46
N LYS A 432 11.31 -10.51 -9.54
CA LYS A 432 12.48 -11.37 -9.26
C LYS A 432 13.66 -11.15 -10.21
N THR A 433 13.39 -10.66 -11.43
CA THR A 433 14.39 -10.48 -12.47
C THR A 433 14.92 -9.05 -12.53
N THR A 434 14.02 -8.08 -12.49
CA THR A 434 14.30 -6.65 -12.72
C THR A 434 14.17 -5.78 -11.47
N GLY A 435 13.45 -6.24 -10.47
CA GLY A 435 13.21 -5.52 -9.22
C GLY A 435 14.38 -5.55 -8.24
N VAL A 436 14.21 -4.91 -7.12
CA VAL A 436 15.14 -4.91 -5.98
C VAL A 436 15.34 -6.34 -5.49
N ARG A 437 16.60 -6.77 -5.40
CA ARG A 437 16.95 -8.16 -5.05
C ARG A 437 16.59 -8.51 -3.61
N ASP A 438 16.94 -7.62 -2.71
CA ASP A 438 16.59 -7.72 -1.29
C ASP A 438 15.34 -6.87 -1.01
N VAL A 439 14.19 -7.53 -1.04
CA VAL A 439 12.88 -6.88 -0.87
C VAL A 439 12.73 -6.18 0.49
N SER A 440 13.51 -6.58 1.51
CA SER A 440 13.52 -5.90 2.82
C SER A 440 14.03 -4.44 2.76
N LYS A 441 14.70 -4.07 1.67
CA LYS A 441 15.10 -2.69 1.41
C LYS A 441 13.97 -1.84 0.82
N VAL A 442 12.92 -2.47 0.26
CA VAL A 442 11.81 -1.75 -0.35
C VAL A 442 10.89 -1.21 0.73
N VAL A 443 10.50 0.05 0.60
CA VAL A 443 9.63 0.76 1.51
C VAL A 443 8.45 1.31 0.72
N LEU A 444 7.22 0.96 1.10
CA LEU A 444 6.02 1.53 0.48
C LEU A 444 5.82 2.96 0.97
N GLY A 445 6.01 3.94 0.10
CA GLY A 445 5.64 5.33 0.32
C GLY A 445 4.18 5.56 -0.07
N PHE A 446 3.39 6.11 0.84
CA PHE A 446 2.03 6.53 0.57
C PHE A 446 1.77 7.94 1.08
N SER A 447 0.72 8.58 0.56
CA SER A 447 0.31 9.94 0.93
C SER A 447 -1.15 9.93 1.38
N CYS A 448 -1.45 10.72 2.40
CA CYS A 448 -2.83 11.01 2.83
C CYS A 448 -3.38 12.26 2.15
N LYS A 449 -3.02 12.49 0.90
CA LYS A 449 -3.45 13.63 0.09
C LYS A 449 -4.96 13.57 -0.15
N ASN A 450 -5.62 14.67 0.14
CA ASN A 450 -7.04 14.84 -0.11
C ASN A 450 -7.25 15.54 -1.45
N ILE A 451 -8.20 15.08 -2.25
CA ILE A 451 -8.52 15.66 -3.56
C ILE A 451 -10.01 15.92 -3.64
N ALA A 452 -10.40 17.11 -4.04
CA ALA A 452 -11.81 17.43 -4.23
C ALA A 452 -12.07 18.06 -5.59
N TRP A 453 -13.20 17.68 -6.18
CA TRP A 453 -13.68 18.13 -7.47
C TRP A 453 -15.03 18.80 -7.32
N LYS A 454 -15.22 19.97 -7.96
CA LYS A 454 -16.51 20.63 -7.97
C LYS A 454 -17.50 19.88 -8.86
N VAL A 455 -18.68 19.57 -8.34
CA VAL A 455 -19.69 18.77 -9.04
C VAL A 455 -21.08 19.41 -8.99
N ASP A 456 -21.95 19.04 -9.91
CA ASP A 456 -23.36 19.42 -9.93
C ASP A 456 -24.21 18.59 -8.94
N GLU A 457 -25.50 18.83 -8.92
CA GLU A 457 -26.46 18.10 -8.07
C GLU A 457 -26.52 16.60 -8.37
N ASN A 458 -26.18 16.18 -9.59
CA ASN A 458 -26.11 14.79 -10.04
C ASN A 458 -24.73 14.17 -9.81
N GLY A 459 -23.77 14.90 -9.22
CA GLY A 459 -22.40 14.47 -8.99
C GLY A 459 -21.50 14.49 -10.23
N ARG A 460 -21.87 15.26 -11.28
CA ARG A 460 -21.09 15.40 -12.50
C ARG A 460 -20.11 16.56 -12.38
N LEU A 461 -18.96 16.42 -12.98
CA LEU A 461 -17.87 17.39 -12.95
C LEU A 461 -18.30 18.76 -13.49
N LEU A 462 -18.11 19.81 -12.71
CA LEU A 462 -18.35 21.20 -13.11
C LEU A 462 -17.04 21.95 -13.42
N ASP A 463 -15.96 21.67 -12.67
CA ASP A 463 -14.65 22.32 -12.83
C ASP A 463 -13.60 21.24 -13.04
N PRO A 464 -12.82 21.30 -14.15
CA PRO A 464 -11.80 20.32 -14.43
C PRO A 464 -10.55 20.44 -13.53
N THR A 465 -10.44 21.48 -12.70
CA THR A 465 -9.30 21.70 -11.83
C THR A 465 -9.60 21.19 -10.41
N PRO A 466 -8.80 20.23 -9.87
CA PRO A 466 -9.00 19.77 -8.51
C PRO A 466 -8.50 20.79 -7.49
N VAL A 467 -9.05 20.71 -6.29
CA VAL A 467 -8.50 21.36 -5.10
C VAL A 467 -7.99 20.32 -4.11
N TYR A 468 -7.04 20.71 -3.27
CA TYR A 468 -6.40 19.84 -2.28
C TYR A 468 -6.70 20.35 -0.86
N PRO A 469 -7.86 20.02 -0.29
CA PRO A 469 -8.26 20.53 1.01
C PRO A 469 -7.35 20.00 2.13
N THR A 470 -7.10 20.85 3.13
CA THR A 470 -6.36 20.45 4.34
C THR A 470 -7.15 19.42 5.15
N ASN A 471 -6.46 18.64 5.99
CA ASN A 471 -7.10 17.68 6.87
C ASN A 471 -8.14 18.33 7.81
N GLU A 472 -7.90 19.55 8.27
CA GLU A 472 -8.86 20.32 9.07
C GLU A 472 -10.15 20.61 8.27
N THR A 473 -10.01 21.02 7.02
CA THR A 473 -11.14 21.23 6.12
C THR A 473 -11.90 19.93 5.89
N VAL A 474 -11.18 18.84 5.59
CA VAL A 474 -11.78 17.52 5.40
C VAL A 474 -12.55 17.08 6.65
N TYR A 475 -11.94 17.16 7.83
CA TYR A 475 -12.59 16.82 9.09
C TYR A 475 -13.91 17.61 9.30
N LYS A 476 -13.87 18.92 9.05
CA LYS A 476 -15.07 19.76 9.11
C LYS A 476 -16.17 19.25 8.16
N ARG A 477 -15.81 18.94 6.90
CA ARG A 477 -16.75 18.49 5.87
C ARG A 477 -17.31 17.09 6.15
N LEU A 478 -16.51 16.17 6.64
CA LEU A 478 -16.98 14.82 7.01
C LEU A 478 -17.97 14.82 8.18
N ASN A 479 -17.95 15.84 9.05
CA ASN A 479 -18.84 15.97 10.18
C ASN A 479 -20.10 16.83 9.90
N GLN A 480 -20.34 17.28 8.67
CA GLN A 480 -21.57 17.96 8.30
C GLN A 480 -22.73 16.94 8.19
N ALA A 481 -23.92 17.35 8.65
CA ALA A 481 -25.09 16.46 8.71
C ALA A 481 -25.60 15.99 7.33
N ASP A 482 -25.33 16.76 6.28
CA ASP A 482 -25.73 16.51 4.89
C ASP A 482 -24.63 15.86 4.04
N THR A 483 -23.49 15.54 4.63
CA THR A 483 -22.40 14.85 3.90
C THR A 483 -22.78 13.40 3.64
N VAL A 484 -22.67 13.01 2.37
CA VAL A 484 -22.83 11.63 1.93
C VAL A 484 -21.48 10.95 1.92
N HIS A 485 -21.33 9.89 2.70
CA HIS A 485 -20.12 9.09 2.77
C HIS A 485 -20.23 7.86 1.88
N GLY A 486 -19.13 7.49 1.22
CA GLY A 486 -19.08 6.30 0.38
C GLY A 486 -17.69 5.65 0.34
N TRP A 487 -17.66 4.49 -0.29
CA TRP A 487 -16.47 3.69 -0.51
C TRP A 487 -16.37 3.32 -1.99
N SER A 488 -15.21 3.53 -2.59
CA SER A 488 -14.90 3.06 -3.93
C SER A 488 -14.31 1.66 -3.88
N GLY A 489 -15.11 0.64 -4.19
CA GLY A 489 -14.64 -0.75 -4.27
C GLY A 489 -13.65 -1.00 -5.41
N THR A 490 -13.59 -0.11 -6.40
CA THR A 490 -12.63 -0.19 -7.51
C THR A 490 -11.25 0.33 -7.10
N TYR A 491 -11.22 1.49 -6.43
CA TYR A 491 -9.95 2.17 -6.11
C TYR A 491 -9.51 1.98 -4.66
N HIS A 492 -10.38 1.38 -3.82
CA HIS A 492 -10.13 1.18 -2.39
C HIS A 492 -9.77 2.49 -1.67
N ASN A 493 -10.63 3.49 -1.88
CA ASN A 493 -10.57 4.79 -1.24
C ASN A 493 -11.93 5.21 -0.69
N ARG A 494 -11.91 6.02 0.37
CA ARG A 494 -13.11 6.75 0.81
C ARG A 494 -13.41 7.91 -0.12
N TYR A 495 -14.69 8.20 -0.25
CA TYR A 495 -15.15 9.47 -0.81
C TYR A 495 -16.26 10.07 0.03
N ALA A 496 -16.44 11.37 -0.10
CA ALA A 496 -17.57 12.08 0.47
C ALA A 496 -18.12 13.09 -0.54
N ILE A 497 -19.43 13.33 -0.48
CA ILE A 497 -20.05 14.42 -1.23
C ILE A 497 -20.65 15.38 -0.20
N TYR A 498 -20.23 16.64 -0.25
CA TYR A 498 -20.66 17.66 0.68
C TYR A 498 -21.03 18.96 -0.05
N THR A 499 -21.80 19.83 0.63
CA THR A 499 -22.13 21.17 0.15
C THR A 499 -21.47 22.21 1.05
N THR A 500 -20.84 23.22 0.45
CA THR A 500 -20.25 24.34 1.20
C THR A 500 -21.31 25.31 1.70
N GLU A 501 -20.94 26.23 2.57
CA GLU A 501 -21.80 27.30 3.06
C GLU A 501 -22.26 28.27 1.94
N THR A 502 -21.55 28.27 0.80
CA THR A 502 -21.89 29.03 -0.41
C THR A 502 -22.77 28.27 -1.41
N GLY A 503 -23.17 27.03 -1.06
CA GLY A 503 -24.03 26.18 -1.91
C GLY A 503 -23.27 25.40 -2.99
N GLU A 504 -21.94 25.42 -2.98
CA GLU A 504 -21.14 24.63 -3.91
C GLU A 504 -21.04 23.18 -3.46
N ARG A 505 -21.20 22.24 -4.40
CA ARG A 505 -21.13 20.82 -4.15
C ARG A 505 -19.81 20.23 -4.61
N TRP A 506 -19.23 19.36 -3.78
CA TRP A 506 -17.90 18.79 -3.99
C TRP A 506 -17.90 17.28 -3.81
N TYR A 507 -17.14 16.60 -4.68
CA TYR A 507 -16.78 15.18 -4.56
C TYR A 507 -15.35 15.12 -4.03
N LEU A 508 -15.19 14.61 -2.80
CA LEU A 508 -13.92 14.52 -2.08
C LEU A 508 -13.45 13.08 -2.05
N VAL A 509 -12.20 12.82 -2.41
CA VAL A 509 -11.50 11.54 -2.20
C VAL A 509 -10.46 11.73 -1.11
N TYR A 510 -10.41 10.81 -0.15
CA TYR A 510 -9.49 10.87 0.98
C TYR A 510 -9.10 9.48 1.47
N GLU A 511 -8.04 9.40 2.27
CA GLU A 511 -7.59 8.16 2.89
C GLU A 511 -8.21 8.00 4.30
N ASP A 512 -8.53 6.75 4.66
CA ASP A 512 -8.90 6.34 6.01
C ASP A 512 -8.05 5.13 6.44
N ASP A 513 -8.27 4.63 7.66
CA ASP A 513 -7.57 3.47 8.20
C ASP A 513 -7.72 2.23 7.31
N ARG A 514 -8.91 1.98 6.75
CA ARG A 514 -9.17 0.87 5.85
C ARG A 514 -8.39 1.00 4.54
N SER A 515 -8.43 2.17 3.91
CA SER A 515 -7.76 2.38 2.62
C SER A 515 -6.24 2.30 2.74
N VAL A 516 -5.68 2.76 3.85
CA VAL A 516 -4.24 2.61 4.16
C VAL A 516 -3.91 1.15 4.46
N GLN A 517 -4.73 0.45 5.26
CA GLN A 517 -4.51 -0.97 5.57
C GLN A 517 -4.51 -1.84 4.30
N ASP A 518 -5.40 -1.57 3.34
CA ASP A 518 -5.42 -2.30 2.07
C ASP A 518 -4.11 -2.13 1.28
N LYS A 519 -3.50 -0.93 1.32
CA LYS A 519 -2.19 -0.67 0.69
C LYS A 519 -1.05 -1.38 1.42
N LEU A 520 -1.06 -1.38 2.76
CA LEU A 520 -0.09 -2.12 3.57
C LEU A 520 -0.21 -3.64 3.32
N ASN A 521 -1.43 -4.15 3.21
CA ASN A 521 -1.69 -5.55 2.87
C ASN A 521 -1.14 -5.90 1.48
N ALA A 522 -1.35 -5.05 0.46
CA ALA A 522 -0.79 -5.24 -0.87
C ALA A 522 0.74 -5.32 -0.85
N ALA A 523 1.40 -4.48 -0.05
CA ALA A 523 2.84 -4.51 0.15
C ALA A 523 3.31 -5.82 0.80
N LYS A 524 2.69 -6.23 1.91
CA LYS A 524 3.00 -7.48 2.62
C LYS A 524 2.82 -8.72 1.76
N LEU A 525 1.81 -8.74 0.88
CA LEU A 525 1.60 -9.83 -0.08
C LEU A 525 2.80 -10.03 -1.01
N LEU A 526 3.54 -8.96 -1.30
CA LEU A 526 4.75 -8.96 -2.12
C LEU A 526 6.05 -8.99 -1.30
N GLY A 527 5.95 -9.14 0.03
CA GLY A 527 7.09 -9.25 0.94
C GLY A 527 7.67 -7.91 1.38
N VAL A 528 6.96 -6.81 1.11
CA VAL A 528 7.37 -5.46 1.55
C VAL A 528 6.74 -5.16 2.89
N THR A 529 7.56 -4.97 3.90
CA THR A 529 7.18 -4.71 5.31
C THR A 529 7.58 -3.31 5.79
N GLY A 530 8.41 -2.61 5.01
CA GLY A 530 8.76 -1.21 5.25
C GLY A 530 7.68 -0.25 4.75
N VAL A 531 7.44 0.82 5.50
CA VAL A 531 6.45 1.85 5.18
C VAL A 531 7.02 3.25 5.34
N SER A 532 6.64 4.15 4.45
CA SER A 532 7.01 5.58 4.48
C SER A 532 5.79 6.45 4.28
N ILE A 533 5.73 7.57 4.98
CA ILE A 533 4.61 8.50 4.94
C ILE A 533 5.04 9.83 4.32
N TRP A 534 4.39 10.23 3.24
CA TRP A 534 4.44 11.57 2.70
C TRP A 534 3.23 12.37 3.17
N ARG A 535 3.28 13.23 4.15
CA ARG A 535 4.40 13.56 5.05
C ARG A 535 3.84 13.89 6.44
N LEU A 536 4.69 13.97 7.44
CA LEU A 536 4.33 14.56 8.73
C LEU A 536 3.78 15.99 8.51
N GLY A 537 2.78 16.38 9.27
CA GLY A 537 2.02 17.63 9.10
C GLY A 537 0.78 17.47 8.23
N THR A 538 0.66 16.39 7.44
CA THR A 538 -0.54 16.10 6.63
C THR A 538 -1.22 14.80 7.00
N MET A 539 -0.70 14.09 8.02
CA MET A 539 -1.35 12.87 8.50
C MET A 539 -2.70 13.20 9.12
N PRO A 540 -3.77 12.47 8.76
CA PRO A 540 -5.09 12.67 9.35
C PRO A 540 -5.05 12.47 10.87
N ALA A 541 -5.65 13.41 11.60
CA ALA A 541 -5.81 13.35 13.05
C ALA A 541 -7.30 13.21 13.40
N TYR A 542 -7.97 12.24 12.79
CA TYR A 542 -9.35 11.91 13.12
C TYR A 542 -9.39 11.16 14.46
N SER A 543 -10.47 11.32 15.22
CA SER A 543 -10.59 10.78 16.58
C SER A 543 -10.41 9.26 16.66
N ASP A 544 -10.70 8.55 15.57
CA ASP A 544 -10.64 7.09 15.48
C ASP A 544 -9.35 6.57 14.85
N TRP A 545 -8.44 7.47 14.44
CA TRP A 545 -7.23 7.12 13.72
C TRP A 545 -6.07 6.82 14.67
N ASN A 546 -5.66 5.57 14.75
CA ASN A 546 -4.52 5.14 15.55
C ASN A 546 -3.35 4.72 14.65
N TRP A 547 -2.50 5.69 14.29
CA TRP A 547 -1.33 5.46 13.45
C TRP A 547 -0.38 4.39 14.01
N SER A 548 -0.16 4.37 15.33
CA SER A 548 0.72 3.36 15.94
C SER A 548 0.17 1.95 15.78
N SER A 549 -1.15 1.77 15.91
CA SER A 549 -1.79 0.49 15.66
C SER A 549 -1.73 0.11 14.18
N LEU A 550 -2.05 1.06 13.29
CA LEU A 550 -2.09 0.83 11.85
C LEU A 550 -0.72 0.47 11.26
N LEU A 551 0.34 1.17 11.67
CA LEU A 551 1.68 0.98 11.12
C LEU A 551 2.44 -0.20 11.76
N ASN A 552 2.10 -0.60 12.98
CA ASN A 552 2.78 -1.68 13.70
C ASN A 552 2.06 -3.04 13.60
N HIS A 553 1.07 -3.17 12.76
CA HIS A 553 0.38 -4.42 12.52
C HIS A 553 1.19 -5.41 11.73
#